data_03eaf3c7013720bf3b06ddecc2b163e2
#
_entry.id   03eaf3c7013720bf3b06ddecc2b163e2
#
_cell.length_a   1.000
_cell.length_b   1.000
_cell.length_c   1.000
_cell.angle_alpha   90.00
_cell.angle_beta   90.00
_cell.angle_gamma   90.00
#
_symmetry.space_group_name_H-M   'P 1'
#
loop_
_entity.id
_entity.type
_entity.pdbx_description
1 polymer ?
#
loop_
_entity_poly.entity_id
_entity_poly.type
_entity_poly.pdbx_seq_one_letter_code
_entity_poly.pdbx_strand_id
1 'polypeptide(L)'
;MEIGGFFPYEPTLETENNYISRTCPDADDVAHLMSGRCSIYYCLQDIMLTDKKRVAYLPAYDCETVIGCFVKAGYSIYYYDFDNNLVPQFDESLIPKISFLLICGYYGYSTFDTEFVKKCKKSGVTIMQDTTHTAFSPIGACKDADYISVSLRK
;
A
#
# COMPACT_ATOMS: atom_id res chain seq x y z
N MET A 1 12.60 18.07 -19.22
CA MET A 1 13.08 17.32 -18.01
C MET A 1 12.12 16.16 -17.86
N GLU A 2 12.57 14.94 -18.07
CA GLU A 2 11.76 13.74 -17.83
C GLU A 2 11.70 13.52 -16.32
N ILE A 3 10.50 13.53 -15.75
CA ILE A 3 10.27 13.24 -14.33
C ILE A 3 9.65 11.84 -14.28
N GLY A 4 10.41 10.90 -13.78
CA GLY A 4 10.04 9.50 -13.72
C GLY A 4 10.53 8.74 -14.95
N GLY A 5 11.31 7.74 -14.74
CA GLY A 5 11.89 6.86 -15.74
C GLY A 5 12.67 5.75 -15.08
N PHE A 6 13.16 4.83 -15.90
CA PHE A 6 14.07 3.82 -15.42
C PHE A 6 15.48 4.43 -15.34
N PHE A 7 16.02 4.54 -14.15
CA PHE A 7 17.42 4.87 -13.97
C PHE A 7 18.27 3.61 -14.17
N PRO A 8 19.40 3.69 -14.91
CA PRO A 8 20.32 2.57 -14.97
C PRO A 8 20.82 2.26 -13.56
N TYR A 9 20.74 1.00 -13.18
CA TYR A 9 21.32 0.54 -11.92
C TYR A 9 22.84 0.47 -12.08
N GLU A 10 23.54 1.38 -11.45
CA GLU A 10 24.98 1.26 -11.27
C GLU A 10 25.20 0.59 -9.91
N PRO A 11 25.79 -0.63 -9.86
CA PRO A 11 26.09 -1.27 -8.61
C PRO A 11 27.11 -0.43 -7.85
N THR A 12 26.67 0.30 -6.83
CA THR A 12 27.54 0.93 -5.88
C THR A 12 28.11 -0.13 -4.98
N LEU A 13 29.43 -0.10 -4.82
CA LEU A 13 30.16 -0.97 -3.90
C LEU A 13 29.52 -0.96 -2.52
N GLU A 14 29.34 -2.15 -1.99
CA GLU A 14 28.83 -2.56 -0.70
C GLU A 14 28.85 -1.48 0.39
N THR A 15 27.74 -0.84 0.59
CA THR A 15 27.39 -0.29 1.89
C THR A 15 26.42 -1.28 2.51
N GLU A 16 26.61 -1.62 3.79
CA GLU A 16 25.64 -2.39 4.59
C GLU A 16 24.30 -1.62 4.66
N ASN A 17 23.57 -1.61 3.57
CA ASN A 17 22.32 -0.87 3.46
C ASN A 17 21.16 -1.78 3.85
N ASN A 18 21.01 -1.96 5.15
CA ASN A 18 19.89 -2.68 5.76
C ASN A 18 18.60 -1.85 5.68
N TYR A 19 18.23 -1.41 4.46
CA TYR A 19 17.01 -0.65 4.22
C TYR A 19 15.78 -1.37 4.83
N ILE A 20 15.65 -2.67 4.59
CA ILE A 20 14.52 -3.47 5.06
C ILE A 20 14.48 -3.51 6.58
N SER A 21 15.60 -3.82 7.24
CA SER A 21 15.66 -3.85 8.70
C SER A 21 15.45 -2.48 9.37
N ARG A 22 15.72 -1.39 8.66
CA ARG A 22 15.40 -0.03 9.17
C ARG A 22 13.96 0.36 8.95
N THR A 23 13.36 -0.09 7.85
CA THR A 23 11.99 0.30 7.46
C THR A 23 10.93 -0.59 8.12
N CYS A 24 11.27 -1.86 8.31
CA CYS A 24 10.41 -2.87 8.92
C CYS A 24 11.22 -3.70 9.93
N PRO A 25 11.71 -3.09 11.04
CA PRO A 25 12.60 -3.76 11.99
C PRO A 25 11.97 -4.97 12.68
N ASP A 26 10.65 -4.95 12.83
CA ASP A 26 9.86 -5.98 13.50
C ASP A 26 9.15 -6.92 12.49
N ALA A 27 9.51 -6.88 11.22
CA ALA A 27 8.88 -7.73 10.22
C ALA A 27 9.48 -9.13 10.26
N ASP A 28 8.74 -10.06 10.84
CA ASP A 28 9.11 -11.49 10.90
C ASP A 28 8.92 -12.18 9.54
N ASP A 29 8.15 -11.57 8.63
CA ASP A 29 7.78 -12.16 7.33
C ASP A 29 7.99 -11.15 6.19
N VAL A 30 9.12 -11.26 5.50
CA VAL A 30 9.51 -10.42 4.37
C VAL A 30 9.69 -11.27 3.11
N ALA A 31 8.87 -11.02 2.09
CA ALA A 31 8.98 -11.67 0.79
C ALA A 31 9.56 -10.72 -0.27
N HIS A 32 10.63 -11.15 -0.96
CA HIS A 32 11.21 -10.45 -2.09
C HIS A 32 10.61 -10.96 -3.40
N LEU A 33 9.92 -10.07 -4.12
CA LEU A 33 9.19 -10.41 -5.33
C LEU A 33 9.63 -9.54 -6.51
N MET A 34 9.30 -9.97 -7.73
CA MET A 34 9.76 -9.33 -8.97
C MET A 34 9.26 -7.89 -9.16
N SER A 35 8.12 -7.53 -8.56
CA SER A 35 7.51 -6.20 -8.73
C SER A 35 6.49 -5.91 -7.64
N GLY A 36 6.15 -4.62 -7.45
CA GLY A 36 5.08 -4.21 -6.53
C GLY A 36 3.73 -4.88 -6.83
N ARG A 37 3.39 -5.09 -8.11
CA ARG A 37 2.17 -5.85 -8.49
C ARG A 37 2.20 -7.29 -7.98
N CYS A 38 3.35 -7.95 -8.09
CA CYS A 38 3.51 -9.31 -7.57
C CYS A 38 3.39 -9.31 -6.05
N SER A 39 3.93 -8.28 -5.37
CA SER A 39 3.82 -8.11 -3.93
C SER A 39 2.35 -7.95 -3.50
N ILE A 40 1.63 -7.01 -4.11
CA ILE A 40 0.21 -6.79 -3.82
C ILE A 40 -0.60 -8.06 -4.08
N TYR A 41 -0.41 -8.71 -5.23
CA TYR A 41 -1.17 -9.92 -5.56
C TYR A 41 -0.82 -11.09 -4.63
N TYR A 42 0.42 -11.20 -4.19
CA TYR A 42 0.85 -12.22 -3.22
C TYR A 42 0.15 -12.03 -1.87
N CYS A 43 0.13 -10.79 -1.35
CA CYS A 43 -0.62 -10.47 -0.13
C CYS A 43 -2.11 -10.77 -0.29
N LEU A 44 -2.70 -10.43 -1.45
CA LEU A 44 -4.11 -10.73 -1.72
C LEU A 44 -4.42 -12.24 -1.70
N GLN A 45 -3.49 -13.10 -2.15
CA GLN A 45 -3.67 -14.55 -2.06
C GLN A 45 -3.80 -15.02 -0.60
N ASP A 46 -2.99 -14.46 0.29
CA ASP A 46 -3.07 -14.77 1.73
C ASP A 46 -4.37 -14.24 2.34
N ILE A 47 -4.68 -12.97 2.10
CA ILE A 47 -5.89 -12.32 2.62
C ILE A 47 -7.16 -13.06 2.17
N MET A 48 -7.21 -13.53 0.93
CA MET A 48 -8.35 -14.26 0.37
C MET A 48 -8.65 -15.59 1.06
N LEU A 49 -7.74 -16.14 1.82
CA LEU A 49 -8.00 -17.36 2.62
C LEU A 49 -9.07 -17.09 3.67
N THR A 50 -9.11 -15.90 4.23
CA THR A 50 -10.02 -15.50 5.30
C THR A 50 -11.07 -14.49 4.87
N ASP A 51 -10.74 -13.54 3.99
CA ASP A 51 -11.68 -12.55 3.47
C ASP A 51 -12.69 -13.16 2.49
N LYS A 52 -13.89 -13.40 2.97
CA LYS A 52 -15.01 -13.90 2.15
C LYS A 52 -15.86 -12.79 1.55
N LYS A 53 -15.77 -11.58 2.09
CA LYS A 53 -16.57 -10.43 1.66
C LYS A 53 -16.04 -9.82 0.37
N ARG A 54 -14.73 -9.73 0.22
CA ARG A 54 -14.01 -9.24 -0.96
C ARG A 54 -14.49 -7.90 -1.49
N VAL A 55 -14.55 -6.93 -0.60
CA VAL A 55 -14.90 -5.55 -0.93
C VAL A 55 -13.75 -4.63 -0.51
N ALA A 56 -13.07 -4.06 -1.49
CA ALA A 56 -11.91 -3.20 -1.30
C ALA A 56 -12.28 -1.71 -1.40
N TYR A 57 -11.58 -0.87 -0.61
CA TYR A 57 -11.63 0.57 -0.68
C TYR A 57 -10.24 1.08 -1.08
N LEU A 58 -10.13 1.58 -2.30
CA LEU A 58 -8.88 1.89 -2.97
C LEU A 58 -8.81 3.38 -3.32
N PRO A 59 -7.59 3.95 -3.44
CA PRO A 59 -7.45 5.30 -3.97
C PRO A 59 -7.88 5.36 -5.44
N ALA A 60 -8.64 6.39 -5.81
CA ALA A 60 -9.00 6.63 -7.21
C ALA A 60 -7.78 7.05 -8.05
N TYR A 61 -6.83 7.74 -7.42
CA TYR A 61 -5.57 8.13 -8.02
C TYR A 61 -4.51 7.04 -7.78
N ASP A 62 -4.57 5.95 -8.54
CA ASP A 62 -3.61 4.86 -8.46
C ASP A 62 -3.33 4.27 -9.85
N CYS A 63 -2.27 3.50 -9.95
CA CYS A 63 -1.92 2.80 -11.17
C CYS A 63 -2.97 1.71 -11.48
N GLU A 64 -3.46 1.69 -12.72
CA GLU A 64 -4.41 0.64 -13.16
C GLU A 64 -3.91 -0.78 -12.91
N THR A 65 -2.59 -0.98 -12.89
CA THR A 65 -1.99 -2.29 -12.62
C THR A 65 -2.12 -2.71 -11.15
N VAL A 66 -2.23 -1.78 -10.21
CA VAL A 66 -2.56 -2.04 -8.80
C VAL A 66 -4.02 -2.43 -8.70
N ILE A 67 -4.92 -1.61 -9.25
CA ILE A 67 -6.36 -1.89 -9.33
C ILE A 67 -6.63 -3.25 -9.98
N GLY A 68 -5.91 -3.57 -11.06
CA GLY A 68 -6.00 -4.85 -11.75
C GLY A 68 -5.71 -6.08 -10.88
N CYS A 69 -4.87 -5.95 -9.84
CA CYS A 69 -4.64 -7.03 -8.88
C CYS A 69 -5.91 -7.37 -8.10
N PHE A 70 -6.66 -6.36 -7.67
CA PHE A 70 -7.91 -6.54 -6.92
C PHE A 70 -9.03 -7.09 -7.80
N VAL A 71 -9.16 -6.58 -9.03
CA VAL A 71 -10.12 -7.11 -10.01
C VAL A 71 -9.85 -8.58 -10.29
N LYS A 72 -8.58 -8.94 -10.52
CA LYS A 72 -8.17 -10.33 -10.75
C LYS A 72 -8.42 -11.23 -9.53
N ALA A 73 -8.30 -10.68 -8.33
CA ALA A 73 -8.60 -11.38 -7.09
C ALA A 73 -10.11 -11.47 -6.78
N GLY A 74 -10.96 -10.88 -7.62
CA GLY A 74 -12.42 -10.94 -7.48
C GLY A 74 -12.99 -9.99 -6.42
N TYR A 75 -12.32 -8.88 -6.15
CA TYR A 75 -12.85 -7.84 -5.28
C TYR A 75 -13.82 -6.91 -5.99
N SER A 76 -14.91 -6.54 -5.32
CA SER A 76 -15.69 -5.36 -5.64
C SER A 76 -14.97 -4.14 -5.07
N ILE A 77 -14.96 -3.01 -5.80
CA ILE A 77 -14.11 -1.87 -5.45
C ILE A 77 -14.96 -0.63 -5.23
N TYR A 78 -14.77 0.02 -4.08
CA TYR A 78 -15.09 1.42 -3.84
C TYR A 78 -13.81 2.24 -3.98
N TYR A 79 -13.96 3.51 -4.38
CA TYR A 79 -12.83 4.42 -4.54
C TYR A 79 -12.98 5.60 -3.60
N TYR A 80 -11.84 6.08 -3.07
CA TYR A 80 -11.74 7.36 -2.39
C TYR A 80 -10.88 8.32 -3.20
N ASP A 81 -11.25 9.59 -3.17
CA ASP A 81 -10.53 10.67 -3.83
C ASP A 81 -9.57 11.39 -2.89
N PHE A 82 -8.85 12.34 -3.45
CA PHE A 82 -7.95 13.23 -2.75
C PHE A 82 -8.33 14.68 -3.04
N ASP A 83 -8.08 15.56 -2.08
CA ASP A 83 -8.12 16.98 -2.32
C ASP A 83 -6.88 17.49 -3.08
N ASN A 84 -6.81 18.80 -3.34
CA ASN A 84 -5.69 19.41 -4.06
C ASN A 84 -4.34 19.33 -3.31
N ASN A 85 -4.35 18.96 -2.04
CA ASN A 85 -3.15 18.76 -1.21
C ASN A 85 -2.83 17.27 -1.04
N LEU A 86 -3.46 16.40 -1.81
CA LEU A 86 -3.35 14.93 -1.72
C LEU A 86 -3.82 14.38 -0.36
N VAL A 87 -4.72 15.06 0.32
CA VAL A 87 -5.36 14.55 1.54
C VAL A 87 -6.52 13.64 1.13
N PRO A 88 -6.56 12.38 1.60
CA PRO A 88 -7.60 11.44 1.22
C PRO A 88 -8.96 11.85 1.77
N GLN A 89 -9.98 11.70 0.95
CA GLN A 89 -11.37 12.01 1.28
C GLN A 89 -12.13 10.72 1.54
N PHE A 90 -12.05 10.22 2.77
CA PHE A 90 -12.69 8.97 3.15
C PHE A 90 -14.17 9.14 3.50
N ASP A 91 -14.99 8.19 3.06
CA ASP A 91 -16.39 8.06 3.47
C ASP A 91 -16.51 6.99 4.58
N GLU A 92 -16.72 7.45 5.83
CA GLU A 92 -16.87 6.57 6.98
C GLU A 92 -18.08 5.63 6.89
N SER A 93 -19.11 5.99 6.10
CA SER A 93 -20.28 5.13 5.89
C SER A 93 -19.97 3.83 5.16
N LEU A 94 -18.79 3.75 4.52
CA LEU A 94 -18.31 2.56 3.84
C LEU A 94 -17.63 1.55 4.76
N ILE A 95 -17.20 1.95 5.97
CA ILE A 95 -16.49 1.04 6.88
C ILE A 95 -17.23 -0.30 7.09
N PRO A 96 -18.54 -0.34 7.35
CA PRO A 96 -19.25 -1.62 7.52
C PRO A 96 -19.40 -2.40 6.21
N LYS A 97 -19.17 -1.77 5.05
CA LYS A 97 -19.36 -2.38 3.73
C LYS A 97 -18.08 -2.98 3.16
N ILE A 98 -16.91 -2.51 3.60
CA ILE A 98 -15.61 -2.95 3.09
C ILE A 98 -15.02 -4.06 3.96
N SER A 99 -14.11 -4.83 3.41
CA SER A 99 -13.27 -5.81 4.12
C SER A 99 -11.78 -5.50 3.98
N PHE A 100 -11.44 -4.62 3.05
CA PHE A 100 -10.07 -4.27 2.73
C PHE A 100 -9.92 -2.78 2.47
N LEU A 101 -8.85 -2.16 2.99
CA LEU A 101 -8.45 -0.78 2.73
C LEU A 101 -7.01 -0.76 2.22
N LEU A 102 -6.78 -0.20 1.04
CA LEU A 102 -5.45 0.16 0.57
C LEU A 102 -5.18 1.62 0.89
N ILE A 103 -4.12 1.90 1.63
CA ILE A 103 -3.60 3.25 1.85
C ILE A 103 -2.27 3.41 1.13
N CYS A 104 -2.00 4.58 0.61
CA CYS A 104 -0.75 4.91 -0.06
C CYS A 104 -0.32 6.34 0.27
N GLY A 105 0.95 6.63 0.08
CA GLY A 105 1.45 7.99 0.08
C GLY A 105 1.92 8.36 -1.32
N TYR A 106 2.05 9.66 -1.60
CA TYR A 106 2.46 10.15 -2.91
C TYR A 106 3.67 11.06 -2.79
N TYR A 107 4.63 10.88 -3.69
CA TYR A 107 5.78 11.78 -3.87
C TYR A 107 6.60 12.06 -2.59
N GLY A 108 6.65 11.10 -1.69
CA GLY A 108 7.34 11.26 -0.40
C GLY A 108 6.46 11.78 0.75
N TYR A 109 5.20 12.12 0.47
CA TYR A 109 4.24 12.58 1.48
C TYR A 109 3.30 11.44 1.87
N SER A 110 3.05 11.28 3.17
CA SER A 110 1.98 10.40 3.63
C SER A 110 0.64 11.11 3.47
N THR A 111 -0.34 10.36 3.03
CA THR A 111 -1.68 10.86 2.75
C THR A 111 -2.77 10.03 3.41
N PHE A 112 -2.44 9.22 4.43
CA PHE A 112 -3.46 8.46 5.14
C PHE A 112 -3.88 9.16 6.44
N ASP A 113 -5.17 9.05 6.74
CA ASP A 113 -5.75 9.48 8.01
C ASP A 113 -5.65 8.35 9.04
N THR A 114 -4.82 8.56 10.06
CA THR A 114 -4.58 7.57 11.13
C THR A 114 -5.87 7.23 11.89
N GLU A 115 -6.76 8.18 12.11
CA GLU A 115 -8.00 7.93 12.84
C GLU A 115 -8.99 7.10 12.01
N PHE A 116 -9.09 7.38 10.71
CA PHE A 116 -9.88 6.55 9.81
C PHE A 116 -9.34 5.11 9.74
N VAL A 117 -8.01 4.95 9.61
CA VAL A 117 -7.36 3.63 9.61
C VAL A 117 -7.68 2.85 10.89
N LYS A 118 -7.59 3.50 12.06
CA LYS A 118 -7.95 2.87 13.35
C LYS A 118 -9.41 2.44 13.40
N LYS A 119 -10.32 3.25 12.86
CA LYS A 119 -11.75 2.88 12.79
C LYS A 119 -11.95 1.64 11.91
N CYS A 120 -11.31 1.60 10.75
CA CYS A 120 -11.33 0.44 9.86
C CYS A 120 -10.80 -0.80 10.56
N LYS A 121 -9.64 -0.70 11.23
CA LYS A 121 -9.02 -1.82 11.96
C LYS A 121 -9.94 -2.36 13.05
N LYS A 122 -10.56 -1.48 13.87
CA LYS A 122 -11.53 -1.87 14.89
C LYS A 122 -12.75 -2.59 14.34
N SER A 123 -13.09 -2.32 13.08
CA SER A 123 -14.22 -2.95 12.37
C SER A 123 -13.83 -4.23 11.64
N GLY A 124 -12.58 -4.70 11.82
CA GLY A 124 -12.09 -5.95 11.19
C GLY A 124 -11.71 -5.79 9.72
N VAL A 125 -11.51 -4.56 9.23
CA VAL A 125 -11.02 -4.30 7.88
C VAL A 125 -9.53 -4.59 7.82
N THR A 126 -9.08 -5.36 6.85
CA THR A 126 -7.65 -5.59 6.58
C THR A 126 -7.04 -4.34 5.96
N ILE A 127 -5.92 -3.90 6.49
CA ILE A 127 -5.22 -2.69 6.05
C ILE A 127 -3.94 -3.06 5.33
N MET A 128 -3.78 -2.60 4.10
CA MET A 128 -2.53 -2.69 3.37
C MET A 128 -2.01 -1.29 3.05
N GLN A 129 -0.71 -1.09 3.23
CA GLN A 129 -0.03 0.14 2.81
C GLN A 129 0.87 -0.13 1.62
N ASP A 130 0.68 0.63 0.53
CA ASP A 130 1.66 0.72 -0.55
C ASP A 130 2.61 1.90 -0.27
N THR A 131 3.85 1.59 0.06
CA THR A 131 4.90 2.57 0.35
C THR A 131 5.79 2.86 -0.84
N THR A 132 5.40 2.49 -2.05
CA THR A 132 6.22 2.66 -3.27
C THR A 132 6.73 4.10 -3.46
N HIS A 133 5.92 5.10 -3.16
CA HIS A 133 6.30 6.51 -3.29
C HIS A 133 6.82 7.13 -1.98
N THR A 134 6.80 6.40 -0.87
CA THR A 134 7.17 6.91 0.45
C THR A 134 8.22 6.06 1.17
N ALA A 135 8.74 5.02 0.50
CA ALA A 135 9.69 4.08 1.07
C ALA A 135 10.91 4.74 1.72
N PHE A 136 11.41 5.83 1.14
CA PHE A 136 12.56 6.58 1.63
C PHE A 136 12.17 7.87 2.39
N SER A 137 10.89 8.07 2.62
CA SER A 137 10.36 9.20 3.37
C SER A 137 10.52 8.97 4.88
N PRO A 138 10.74 10.03 5.69
CA PRO A 138 10.79 9.91 7.15
C PRO A 138 9.45 9.56 7.80
N ILE A 139 8.36 9.55 7.05
CA ILE A 139 7.00 9.32 7.55
C ILE A 139 6.77 7.86 7.97
N GLY A 140 7.54 6.93 7.39
CA GLY A 140 7.52 5.53 7.81
C GLY A 140 6.25 4.77 7.46
N ALA A 141 6.18 3.54 7.97
CA ALA A 141 5.05 2.65 7.80
C ALA A 141 3.91 2.98 8.78
N CYS A 142 2.68 2.76 8.33
CA CYS A 142 1.50 2.82 9.20
C CYS A 142 1.54 1.64 10.18
N LYS A 143 1.55 1.93 11.49
CA LYS A 143 1.62 0.90 12.55
C LYS A 143 0.39 -0.02 12.60
N ASP A 144 -0.73 0.45 12.06
CA ASP A 144 -1.98 -0.29 12.01
C ASP A 144 -2.14 -1.10 10.71
N ALA A 145 -1.16 -1.04 9.79
CA ALA A 145 -1.17 -1.85 8.57
C ALA A 145 -0.88 -3.32 8.89
N ASP A 146 -1.66 -4.22 8.28
CA ASP A 146 -1.45 -5.66 8.34
C ASP A 146 -0.41 -6.12 7.32
N TYR A 147 -0.36 -5.40 6.18
CA TYR A 147 0.56 -5.68 5.08
C TYR A 147 1.19 -4.39 4.57
N ILE A 148 2.46 -4.49 4.20
CA ILE A 148 3.19 -3.39 3.58
C ILE A 148 3.76 -3.89 2.25
N SER A 149 3.48 -3.16 1.19
CA SER A 149 4.07 -3.39 -0.14
C SER A 149 4.96 -2.23 -0.53
N VAL A 150 6.07 -2.53 -1.16
CA VAL A 150 6.99 -1.51 -1.67
C VAL A 150 7.59 -1.95 -3.01
N SER A 151 7.74 -1.00 -3.92
CA SER A 151 8.52 -1.19 -5.13
C SER A 151 9.77 -0.31 -5.08
N LEU A 152 10.91 -0.91 -4.81
CA LEU A 152 12.20 -0.20 -4.71
C LEU A 152 12.75 0.27 -6.07
N ARG A 153 12.04 -0.02 -7.15
CA ARG A 153 12.42 0.36 -8.51
C ARG A 153 11.97 1.78 -8.91
N LYS A 154 11.10 2.39 -8.16
CA LYS A 154 10.54 3.72 -8.46
C LYS A 154 11.14 4.79 -7.58
#